data_af7e8fa1abde8f5bddd33abbae6db858
#
_entry.id   af7e8fa1abde8f5bddd33abbae6db858
#
_cell.length_a   1.000
_cell.length_b   1.000
_cell.length_c   1.000
_cell.angle_alpha   90.00
_cell.angle_beta   90.00
_cell.angle_gamma   90.00
#
_symmetry.space_group_name_H-M   'P 1'
#
loop_
_entity.id
_entity.type
_entity.pdbx_description
1 polymer ?
#
loop_
_entity_poly.entity_id
_entity_poly.type
_entity_poly.pdbx_seq_one_letter_code
_entity_poly.pdbx_strand_id
1 'polypeptide(L)'
;MARRRRHIPHIRPKHRPSQARSTFILLDQFSVADIHKWTAFKDQFLKYHWDYYNELAYQRSQIGDEIKKSFFEAVQKTFAFEKWQRAVKYKYALEPFSTTGSVTDPAGGRFNIGDINPSQFSPFSALYLASDANTARQELLCQEIDPGQEARALDFALTNPTSVVNISLSGALDSIINLREPEKLQPFVDLIKDFSVPDYLKKSAKNIGEQEPELIRTVPKLAGSLLDPNWRLWPMQFDVPVASQIFGQVVSDTGIEGILYPSKFTGKDCLAIFPQNFDEASGSFIQLDDDVPTEIKICRLDAKTWSEIKRPEQ
;
A
#
# COMPACT_ATOMS: atom_id res chain seq x y z
N MET A 1 -33.50 -5.08 -21.86
CA MET A 1 -33.08 -4.41 -20.60
C MET A 1 -31.91 -3.48 -20.91
N ALA A 2 -32.07 -2.17 -20.87
CA ALA A 2 -31.09 -1.19 -21.29
C ALA A 2 -30.07 -0.90 -20.17
N ARG A 3 -28.78 -1.07 -20.46
CA ARG A 3 -27.68 -0.71 -19.56
C ARG A 3 -27.59 0.82 -19.46
N ARG A 4 -27.84 1.37 -18.27
CA ARG A 4 -27.58 2.78 -17.95
C ARG A 4 -26.06 3.01 -17.90
N ARG A 5 -25.53 3.76 -18.88
CA ARG A 5 -24.16 4.32 -18.81
C ARG A 5 -24.14 5.37 -17.70
N ARG A 6 -23.25 5.21 -16.74
CA ARG A 6 -22.97 6.22 -15.70
C ARG A 6 -22.29 7.41 -16.38
N HIS A 7 -22.88 8.56 -16.25
CA HIS A 7 -22.33 9.85 -16.70
C HIS A 7 -21.17 10.24 -15.74
N ILE A 8 -19.96 10.35 -16.27
CA ILE A 8 -18.83 10.99 -15.58
C ILE A 8 -19.02 12.50 -15.78
N PRO A 9 -19.09 13.31 -14.72
CA PRO A 9 -19.24 14.75 -14.88
C PRO A 9 -17.96 15.33 -15.46
N HIS A 10 -18.05 15.88 -16.66
CA HIS A 10 -17.01 16.72 -17.26
C HIS A 10 -16.92 18.02 -16.48
N ILE A 11 -15.84 18.21 -15.72
CA ILE A 11 -15.48 19.50 -15.13
C ILE A 11 -15.07 20.41 -16.29
N ARG A 12 -15.95 21.32 -16.68
CA ARG A 12 -15.62 22.38 -17.64
C ARG A 12 -14.96 23.53 -16.90
N PRO A 13 -13.73 23.92 -17.25
CA PRO A 13 -13.14 25.15 -16.71
C PRO A 13 -13.97 26.36 -17.14
N LYS A 14 -14.32 27.23 -16.19
CA LYS A 14 -15.22 28.37 -16.37
C LYS A 14 -14.62 29.58 -17.11
N HIS A 15 -13.41 29.52 -17.64
CA HIS A 15 -12.81 30.57 -18.44
C HIS A 15 -12.26 30.00 -19.74
N ARG A 16 -12.98 30.31 -20.84
CA ARG A 16 -12.42 30.24 -22.19
C ARG A 16 -11.55 31.48 -22.41
N PRO A 17 -10.25 31.35 -22.71
CA PRO A 17 -9.53 32.42 -23.38
C PRO A 17 -10.04 32.52 -24.79
N SER A 18 -10.24 33.76 -25.26
CA SER A 18 -10.71 34.07 -26.57
C SER A 18 -9.79 33.48 -27.64
N GLN A 19 -10.41 32.77 -28.56
CA GLN A 19 -10.02 32.37 -29.89
C GLN A 19 -8.55 32.55 -30.33
N ALA A 20 -7.81 31.44 -30.29
CA ALA A 20 -6.83 31.14 -31.32
C ALA A 20 -7.23 29.80 -31.96
N ARG A 21 -7.56 29.82 -33.26
CA ARG A 21 -7.81 28.63 -34.06
C ARG A 21 -6.51 27.87 -34.21
N SER A 22 -6.30 26.78 -33.50
CA SER A 22 -5.38 25.74 -33.94
C SER A 22 -6.04 24.38 -33.75
N THR A 23 -6.03 23.60 -34.82
CA THR A 23 -6.71 22.32 -34.97
C THR A 23 -5.91 21.15 -34.39
N PHE A 24 -4.75 21.39 -33.80
CA PHE A 24 -3.93 20.35 -33.19
C PHE A 24 -3.32 20.87 -31.89
N ILE A 25 -3.64 20.24 -30.76
CA ILE A 25 -2.98 20.48 -29.49
C ILE A 25 -1.87 19.42 -29.39
N LEU A 26 -0.68 19.79 -29.84
CA LEU A 26 0.55 19.04 -29.57
C LEU A 26 1.17 19.60 -28.30
N LEU A 27 1.88 18.75 -27.55
CA LEU A 27 2.56 19.13 -26.30
C LEU A 27 3.57 20.29 -26.48
N ASP A 28 4.11 20.45 -27.69
CA ASP A 28 5.02 21.51 -28.09
C ASP A 28 4.33 22.88 -28.32
N GLN A 29 3.00 22.93 -28.26
CA GLN A 29 2.23 24.18 -28.39
C GLN A 29 1.86 24.86 -27.07
N PHE A 30 2.26 24.27 -25.93
CA PHE A 30 2.10 24.95 -24.65
C PHE A 30 3.08 26.13 -24.54
N SER A 31 2.55 27.29 -24.17
CA SER A 31 3.42 28.42 -23.88
C SER A 31 4.26 28.19 -22.64
N VAL A 32 5.41 28.86 -22.54
CA VAL A 32 6.24 28.83 -21.31
C VAL A 32 5.42 29.27 -20.09
N ALA A 33 4.46 30.20 -20.27
CA ALA A 33 3.57 30.64 -19.20
C ALA A 33 2.61 29.54 -18.74
N ASP A 34 2.14 28.67 -19.64
CA ASP A 34 1.28 27.54 -19.28
C ASP A 34 2.08 26.47 -18.53
N ILE A 35 3.32 26.20 -18.96
CA ILE A 35 4.22 25.29 -18.26
C ILE A 35 4.51 25.81 -16.84
N HIS A 36 4.80 27.09 -16.67
CA HIS A 36 4.99 27.68 -15.35
C HIS A 36 3.76 27.58 -14.44
N LYS A 37 2.56 27.80 -14.99
CA LYS A 37 1.30 27.64 -14.23
C LYS A 37 1.10 26.18 -13.77
N TRP A 38 1.34 25.23 -14.66
CA TRP A 38 1.25 23.81 -14.33
C TRP A 38 2.26 23.40 -13.27
N THR A 39 3.52 23.86 -13.39
CA THR A 39 4.56 23.61 -12.41
C THR A 39 4.18 24.20 -11.05
N ALA A 40 3.77 25.47 -11.01
CA ALA A 40 3.35 26.13 -9.79
C ALA A 40 2.14 25.44 -9.12
N PHE A 41 1.18 24.95 -9.90
CA PHE A 41 0.04 24.18 -9.39
C PHE A 41 0.51 22.85 -8.80
N LYS A 42 1.37 22.10 -9.50
CA LYS A 42 1.94 20.85 -9.02
C LYS A 42 2.67 21.07 -7.69
N ASP A 43 3.50 22.07 -7.59
CA ASP A 43 4.28 22.37 -6.39
C ASP A 43 3.38 22.71 -5.20
N GLN A 44 2.33 23.52 -5.41
CA GLN A 44 1.35 23.84 -4.38
C GLN A 44 0.54 22.62 -3.96
N PHE A 45 0.18 21.74 -4.90
CA PHE A 45 -0.52 20.50 -4.65
C PHE A 45 0.32 19.54 -3.80
N LEU A 46 1.57 19.29 -4.19
CA LEU A 46 2.49 18.45 -3.43
C LEU A 46 2.74 19.00 -2.04
N LYS A 47 3.01 20.33 -1.94
CA LYS A 47 3.21 20.96 -0.64
C LYS A 47 2.00 20.79 0.27
N TYR A 48 0.78 20.97 -0.23
CA TYR A 48 -0.44 20.77 0.54
C TYR A 48 -0.54 19.35 1.10
N HIS A 49 -0.28 18.32 0.28
CA HIS A 49 -0.36 16.92 0.73
C HIS A 49 0.75 16.57 1.72
N TRP A 50 1.95 17.12 1.58
CA TRP A 50 3.02 16.96 2.55
C TRP A 50 2.72 17.65 3.88
N ASP A 51 2.24 18.88 3.83
CA ASP A 51 1.85 19.62 5.05
C ASP A 51 0.71 18.87 5.79
N TYR A 52 -0.26 18.35 5.04
CA TYR A 52 -1.35 17.55 5.60
C TYR A 52 -0.85 16.22 6.21
N TYR A 53 0.03 15.51 5.52
CA TYR A 53 0.66 14.29 6.05
C TYR A 53 1.41 14.59 7.36
N ASN A 54 2.26 15.62 7.36
CA ASN A 54 3.07 15.98 8.51
C ASN A 54 2.21 16.43 9.69
N GLU A 55 1.14 17.17 9.46
CA GLU A 55 0.21 17.57 10.50
C GLU A 55 -0.44 16.36 11.19
N LEU A 56 -0.94 15.42 10.42
CA LEU A 56 -1.51 14.19 11.00
C LEU A 56 -0.44 13.30 11.65
N ALA A 57 0.78 13.28 11.13
CA ALA A 57 1.90 12.58 11.76
C ALA A 57 2.25 13.20 13.12
N TYR A 58 2.27 14.54 13.20
CA TYR A 58 2.46 15.25 14.45
C TYR A 58 1.36 14.91 15.46
N GLN A 59 0.07 14.99 15.07
CA GLN A 59 -1.03 14.65 15.98
C GLN A 59 -0.94 13.19 16.46
N ARG A 60 -0.59 12.24 15.59
CA ARG A 60 -0.32 10.83 16.00
C ARG A 60 0.83 10.71 16.98
N SER A 61 1.91 11.47 16.79
CA SER A 61 3.07 11.40 17.67
C SER A 61 2.78 11.86 19.11
N GLN A 62 1.78 12.73 19.29
CA GLN A 62 1.38 13.21 20.62
C GLN A 62 0.66 12.13 21.45
N ILE A 63 0.10 11.10 20.80
CA ILE A 63 -0.66 10.01 21.43
C ILE A 63 -0.10 8.64 21.02
N GLY A 64 1.21 8.57 20.79
CA GLY A 64 1.86 7.33 20.27
C GLY A 64 1.70 6.12 21.19
N ASP A 65 1.82 6.31 22.49
CA ASP A 65 1.69 5.22 23.48
C ASP A 65 0.23 4.72 23.56
N GLU A 66 -0.74 5.62 23.49
CA GLU A 66 -2.16 5.27 23.46
C GLU A 66 -2.52 4.52 22.18
N ILE A 67 -1.99 4.96 21.03
CA ILE A 67 -2.14 4.23 19.76
C ILE A 67 -1.55 2.82 19.88
N LYS A 68 -0.34 2.70 20.40
CA LYS A 68 0.30 1.39 20.63
C LYS A 68 -0.56 0.48 21.49
N LYS A 69 -1.07 1.01 22.61
CA LYS A 69 -1.96 0.26 23.50
C LYS A 69 -3.23 -0.19 22.78
N SER A 70 -3.88 0.69 22.02
CA SER A 70 -5.11 0.37 21.29
C SER A 70 -4.93 -0.76 20.27
N PHE A 71 -3.75 -0.82 19.62
CA PHE A 71 -3.43 -1.94 18.74
C PHE A 71 -3.21 -3.26 19.48
N PHE A 72 -2.57 -3.24 20.64
CA PHE A 72 -2.43 -4.46 21.46
C PHE A 72 -3.76 -5.00 21.96
N GLU A 73 -4.77 -4.15 22.15
CA GLU A 73 -6.15 -4.57 22.45
C GLU A 73 -6.86 -5.19 21.24
N ALA A 74 -6.52 -4.75 20.02
CA ALA A 74 -7.11 -5.20 18.76
C ALA A 74 -6.39 -6.43 18.13
N VAL A 75 -5.21 -6.77 18.64
CA VAL A 75 -4.35 -7.79 18.05
C VAL A 75 -5.01 -9.18 18.14
N GLN A 76 -4.95 -9.91 17.04
CA GLN A 76 -5.17 -11.34 17.01
C GLN A 76 -3.85 -12.05 17.35
N LYS A 77 -3.82 -12.79 18.44
CA LYS A 77 -2.68 -13.62 18.83
C LYS A 77 -2.68 -14.98 18.12
N THR A 78 -1.50 -15.46 17.83
CA THR A 78 -1.26 -16.79 17.26
C THR A 78 -2.04 -17.06 15.98
N PHE A 79 -1.58 -16.49 14.89
CA PHE A 79 -2.13 -16.72 13.55
C PHE A 79 -1.26 -17.71 12.80
N ALA A 80 -1.75 -18.94 12.61
CA ALA A 80 -1.10 -19.97 11.80
C ALA A 80 -1.74 -20.06 10.43
N PHE A 81 -0.92 -20.34 9.40
CA PHE A 81 -1.36 -20.53 8.04
C PHE A 81 -0.58 -21.64 7.35
N GLU A 82 -1.23 -22.35 6.44
CA GLU A 82 -0.65 -23.46 5.71
C GLU A 82 -0.89 -23.31 4.21
N LYS A 83 0.14 -23.59 3.40
CA LYS A 83 0.09 -23.59 1.93
C LYS A 83 -0.39 -22.26 1.31
N TRP A 84 -0.12 -21.17 1.99
CA TRP A 84 -0.34 -19.84 1.42
C TRP A 84 0.65 -19.56 0.30
N GLN A 85 0.31 -18.67 -0.59
CA GLN A 85 1.03 -18.47 -1.83
C GLN A 85 1.64 -17.08 -1.91
N ARG A 86 2.89 -17.05 -2.34
CA ARG A 86 3.57 -15.83 -2.76
C ARG A 86 3.85 -15.88 -4.25
N ALA A 87 3.33 -14.93 -4.99
CA ALA A 87 3.71 -14.72 -6.39
C ALA A 87 4.89 -13.77 -6.47
N VAL A 88 5.95 -14.17 -7.19
CA VAL A 88 7.15 -13.34 -7.42
C VAL A 88 7.55 -13.38 -8.89
N LYS A 89 8.22 -12.33 -9.36
CA LYS A 89 8.88 -12.37 -10.67
C LYS A 89 9.98 -13.43 -10.65
N TYR A 90 10.14 -14.18 -11.76
CA TYR A 90 11.08 -15.30 -11.83
C TYR A 90 12.50 -14.98 -11.36
N LYS A 91 12.99 -13.76 -11.65
CA LYS A 91 14.31 -13.31 -11.21
C LYS A 91 14.51 -13.30 -9.68
N TYR A 92 13.43 -13.36 -8.91
CA TYR A 92 13.45 -13.44 -7.44
C TYR A 92 13.07 -14.83 -6.92
N ALA A 93 12.93 -15.83 -7.81
CA ALA A 93 12.49 -17.18 -7.43
C ALA A 93 13.44 -17.86 -6.43
N LEU A 94 14.75 -17.57 -6.51
CA LEU A 94 15.76 -18.13 -5.61
C LEU A 94 15.90 -17.36 -4.29
N GLU A 95 15.19 -16.23 -4.14
CA GLU A 95 15.14 -15.41 -2.93
C GLU A 95 13.69 -15.24 -2.45
N PRO A 96 13.02 -16.33 -2.06
CA PRO A 96 11.59 -16.33 -1.79
C PRO A 96 11.16 -15.39 -0.68
N PHE A 97 12.06 -15.05 0.25
CA PHE A 97 11.82 -14.15 1.36
C PHE A 97 12.34 -12.72 1.14
N SER A 98 12.87 -12.42 -0.04
CA SER A 98 13.33 -11.06 -0.34
C SER A 98 12.19 -10.06 -0.28
N THR A 99 12.38 -9.00 0.50
CA THR A 99 11.47 -7.85 0.59
C THR A 99 11.95 -6.66 -0.23
N THR A 100 13.06 -6.81 -0.96
CA THR A 100 13.68 -5.73 -1.75
C THR A 100 12.66 -5.07 -2.67
N GLY A 101 11.81 -5.85 -3.36
CA GLY A 101 10.78 -5.31 -4.23
C GLY A 101 9.78 -4.41 -3.50
N SER A 102 9.46 -4.67 -2.23
CA SER A 102 8.52 -3.84 -1.47
C SER A 102 9.11 -2.50 -1.03
N VAL A 103 10.43 -2.43 -0.89
CA VAL A 103 11.17 -1.23 -0.47
C VAL A 103 11.56 -0.36 -1.66
N THR A 104 11.96 -0.98 -2.79
CA THR A 104 12.47 -0.26 -3.97
C THR A 104 11.39 0.10 -4.99
N ASP A 105 10.17 -0.41 -4.84
CA ASP A 105 9.04 -0.04 -5.70
C ASP A 105 8.60 1.40 -5.39
N PRO A 106 8.48 2.28 -6.40
CA PRO A 106 8.05 3.68 -6.19
C PRO A 106 6.68 3.80 -5.54
N ALA A 107 5.79 2.84 -5.72
CA ALA A 107 4.48 2.83 -5.06
C ALA A 107 4.52 2.10 -3.71
N GLY A 108 5.54 1.28 -3.45
CA GLY A 108 5.55 0.36 -2.31
C GLY A 108 4.48 -0.73 -2.41
N GLY A 109 4.09 -1.29 -1.28
CA GLY A 109 2.94 -2.19 -1.16
C GLY A 109 1.75 -1.49 -0.50
N ARG A 110 0.61 -2.18 -0.40
CA ARG A 110 -0.60 -1.64 0.23
C ARG A 110 -0.37 -1.19 1.68
N PHE A 111 0.42 -1.94 2.44
CA PHE A 111 0.69 -1.69 3.85
C PHE A 111 2.17 -1.43 4.15
N ASN A 112 2.95 -1.01 3.16
CA ASN A 112 4.30 -0.52 3.39
C ASN A 112 4.65 0.63 2.45
N ILE A 113 5.43 1.56 2.96
CA ILE A 113 6.00 2.66 2.18
C ILE A 113 7.22 2.11 1.44
N GLY A 114 7.26 2.29 0.13
CA GLY A 114 8.40 2.00 -0.73
C GLY A 114 9.23 3.24 -1.02
N ASP A 115 9.88 3.26 -2.18
CA ASP A 115 10.74 4.37 -2.64
C ASP A 115 9.90 5.53 -3.23
N ILE A 116 8.91 5.99 -2.49
CA ILE A 116 8.02 7.09 -2.91
C ILE A 116 8.81 8.41 -2.96
N ASN A 117 9.33 8.80 -1.80
CA ASN A 117 10.20 9.96 -1.62
C ASN A 117 11.03 9.74 -0.34
N PRO A 118 12.16 9.04 -0.43
CA PRO A 118 12.93 8.59 0.74
C PRO A 118 13.52 9.74 1.56
N SER A 119 13.56 10.96 1.02
CA SER A 119 13.96 12.15 1.79
C SER A 119 12.89 12.61 2.78
N GLN A 120 11.64 12.20 2.59
CA GLN A 120 10.48 12.59 3.40
C GLN A 120 9.84 11.39 4.13
N PHE A 121 9.82 10.23 3.50
CA PHE A 121 9.13 9.04 4.00
C PHE A 121 10.11 7.87 4.04
N SER A 122 10.34 7.33 5.23
CA SER A 122 11.24 6.18 5.38
C SER A 122 10.60 4.90 4.83
N PRO A 123 11.19 4.26 3.80
CA PRO A 123 10.74 2.97 3.33
C PRO A 123 10.90 1.90 4.43
N PHE A 124 9.99 0.92 4.45
CA PHE A 124 10.10 -0.23 5.34
C PHE A 124 9.63 -1.52 4.65
N SER A 125 10.16 -2.64 5.11
CA SER A 125 9.96 -3.94 4.49
C SER A 125 8.60 -4.54 4.79
N ALA A 126 7.97 -5.14 3.76
CA ALA A 126 6.83 -6.04 3.94
C ALA A 126 6.91 -7.21 2.97
N LEU A 127 6.48 -8.39 3.43
CA LEU A 127 6.35 -9.59 2.64
C LEU A 127 4.86 -9.89 2.46
N TYR A 128 4.43 -10.12 1.22
CA TYR A 128 3.02 -10.30 0.89
C TYR A 128 2.72 -11.73 0.50
N LEU A 129 1.70 -12.32 1.11
CA LEU A 129 1.14 -13.63 0.82
C LEU A 129 -0.35 -13.52 0.50
N ALA A 130 -0.88 -14.55 -0.16
CA ALA A 130 -2.32 -14.74 -0.34
C ALA A 130 -2.69 -16.18 -0.03
N SER A 131 -3.95 -16.40 0.35
CA SER A 131 -4.45 -17.74 0.72
C SER A 131 -4.48 -18.75 -0.45
N ASP A 132 -4.32 -18.27 -1.70
CA ASP A 132 -4.24 -19.13 -2.89
C ASP A 132 -3.44 -18.49 -4.03
N ALA A 133 -3.02 -19.34 -4.99
CA ALA A 133 -2.16 -18.96 -6.10
C ALA A 133 -2.80 -17.95 -7.07
N ASN A 134 -4.10 -18.01 -7.28
CA ASN A 134 -4.79 -17.09 -8.17
C ASN A 134 -4.82 -15.68 -7.57
N THR A 135 -5.18 -15.60 -6.29
CA THR A 135 -5.16 -14.33 -5.55
C THR A 135 -3.76 -13.71 -5.51
N ALA A 136 -2.73 -14.53 -5.22
CA ALA A 136 -1.34 -14.06 -5.21
C ALA A 136 -0.91 -13.45 -6.56
N ARG A 137 -1.29 -14.11 -7.68
CA ARG A 137 -0.99 -13.59 -9.03
C ARG A 137 -1.73 -12.29 -9.33
N GLN A 138 -3.02 -12.23 -9.03
CA GLN A 138 -3.83 -11.03 -9.29
C GLN A 138 -3.31 -9.82 -8.50
N GLU A 139 -2.93 -10.02 -7.24
CA GLU A 139 -2.32 -8.96 -6.43
C GLU A 139 -0.96 -8.51 -6.98
N LEU A 140 -0.10 -9.45 -7.44
CA LEU A 140 1.19 -9.11 -8.04
C LEU A 140 1.02 -8.35 -9.37
N LEU A 141 0.10 -8.80 -10.23
CA LEU A 141 -0.10 -8.25 -11.58
C LEU A 141 -1.03 -7.04 -11.58
N CYS A 142 -1.74 -6.79 -10.48
CA CYS A 142 -2.74 -5.73 -10.34
C CYS A 142 -3.86 -5.80 -11.40
N GLN A 143 -4.24 -7.02 -11.79
CA GLN A 143 -5.23 -7.28 -12.82
C GLN A 143 -6.31 -8.23 -12.31
N GLU A 144 -7.57 -7.95 -12.67
CA GLU A 144 -8.65 -8.92 -12.55
C GLU A 144 -8.45 -9.99 -13.63
N ILE A 145 -8.19 -11.22 -13.20
CA ILE A 145 -8.18 -12.38 -14.08
C ILE A 145 -9.56 -13.03 -13.95
N ASP A 146 -10.32 -13.04 -15.06
CA ASP A 146 -11.63 -13.69 -15.10
C ASP A 146 -11.46 -15.17 -14.71
N PRO A 147 -12.22 -15.70 -13.74
CA PRO A 147 -12.10 -17.09 -13.27
C PRO A 147 -12.30 -18.15 -14.36
N GLY A 148 -12.90 -17.77 -15.49
CA GLY A 148 -13.09 -18.63 -16.66
C GLY A 148 -12.05 -18.49 -17.76
N GLN A 149 -11.10 -17.56 -17.64
CA GLN A 149 -10.03 -17.37 -18.61
C GLN A 149 -8.69 -17.74 -17.97
N GLU A 150 -8.04 -18.76 -18.51
CA GLU A 150 -6.60 -18.92 -18.30
C GLU A 150 -5.92 -17.62 -18.76
N ALA A 151 -5.16 -16.99 -17.87
CA ALA A 151 -4.41 -15.79 -18.22
C ALA A 151 -3.57 -16.07 -19.47
N ARG A 152 -3.85 -15.37 -20.55
CA ARG A 152 -3.17 -15.61 -21.83
C ARG A 152 -1.72 -15.15 -21.67
N ALA A 153 -0.80 -15.89 -22.29
CA ALA A 153 0.61 -15.47 -22.37
C ALA A 153 0.75 -14.03 -22.90
N LEU A 154 -0.21 -13.55 -23.68
CA LEU A 154 -0.27 -12.18 -24.21
C LEU A 154 -0.58 -11.15 -23.11
N ASP A 155 -1.39 -11.48 -22.11
CA ASP A 155 -1.74 -10.58 -21.00
C ASP A 155 -0.54 -10.34 -20.10
N PHE A 156 0.39 -11.30 -20.06
CA PHE A 156 1.69 -11.18 -19.40
C PHE A 156 2.76 -10.48 -20.25
N ALA A 157 2.66 -10.56 -21.56
CA ALA A 157 3.66 -10.02 -22.48
C ALA A 157 3.57 -8.51 -22.67
N LEU A 158 2.39 -7.91 -22.48
CA LEU A 158 2.16 -6.50 -22.77
C LEU A 158 2.70 -5.55 -21.69
N THR A 159 2.96 -6.05 -20.47
CA THR A 159 3.42 -5.19 -19.35
C THR A 159 4.86 -5.41 -18.92
N ASN A 160 5.45 -6.51 -19.22
CA ASN A 160 6.88 -6.87 -19.07
C ASN A 160 7.00 -8.40 -19.21
N PRO A 161 7.85 -8.97 -20.05
CA PRO A 161 7.95 -10.43 -20.25
C PRO A 161 8.69 -11.08 -19.06
N THR A 162 8.13 -10.97 -17.87
CA THR A 162 8.66 -11.64 -16.69
C THR A 162 7.74 -12.77 -16.29
N SER A 163 8.26 -13.99 -16.38
CA SER A 163 7.59 -15.15 -15.81
C SER A 163 7.32 -14.93 -14.34
N VAL A 164 6.17 -15.38 -13.86
CA VAL A 164 5.77 -15.34 -12.45
C VAL A 164 5.85 -16.74 -11.87
N VAL A 165 6.42 -16.87 -10.70
CA VAL A 165 6.49 -18.11 -9.92
C VAL A 165 5.61 -17.97 -8.69
N ASN A 166 4.80 -18.99 -8.40
CA ASN A 166 4.13 -19.12 -7.12
C ASN A 166 4.97 -19.99 -6.20
N ILE A 167 5.10 -19.56 -4.98
CA ILE A 167 5.85 -20.21 -3.92
C ILE A 167 4.87 -20.52 -2.80
N SER A 168 4.80 -21.80 -2.39
CA SER A 168 3.95 -22.24 -1.29
C SER A 168 4.66 -22.08 0.05
N LEU A 169 3.98 -21.50 1.01
CA LEU A 169 4.54 -21.09 2.30
C LEU A 169 3.57 -21.42 3.42
N SER A 170 4.11 -21.96 4.51
CA SER A 170 3.40 -22.13 5.78
C SER A 170 4.11 -21.38 6.89
N GLY A 171 3.40 -21.04 7.94
CA GLY A 171 4.01 -20.30 9.05
C GLY A 171 3.06 -20.01 10.20
N ALA A 172 3.62 -19.34 11.20
CA ALA A 172 2.88 -18.84 12.34
C ALA A 172 3.42 -17.47 12.75
N LEU A 173 2.52 -16.56 13.06
CA LEU A 173 2.80 -15.22 13.57
C LEU A 173 2.21 -15.08 14.97
N ASP A 174 2.93 -14.46 15.89
CA ASP A 174 2.43 -14.22 17.26
C ASP A 174 1.34 -13.14 17.28
N SER A 175 1.46 -12.12 16.42
CA SER A 175 0.58 -10.96 16.46
C SER A 175 0.26 -10.41 15.07
N ILE A 176 -1.03 -10.26 14.79
CA ILE A 176 -1.52 -9.61 13.56
C ILE A 176 -2.70 -8.68 13.85
N ILE A 177 -2.88 -7.67 12.99
CA ILE A 177 -4.14 -6.94 12.88
C ILE A 177 -5.01 -7.62 11.81
N ASN A 178 -6.25 -7.94 12.17
CA ASN A 178 -7.20 -8.61 11.29
C ASN A 178 -8.24 -7.61 10.74
N LEU A 179 -8.08 -7.17 9.50
CA LEU A 179 -9.02 -6.25 8.84
C LEU A 179 -10.31 -6.92 8.34
N ARG A 180 -10.47 -8.24 8.56
CA ARG A 180 -11.77 -8.92 8.41
C ARG A 180 -12.73 -8.60 9.58
N GLU A 181 -12.16 -8.17 10.68
CA GLU A 181 -12.86 -7.80 11.92
C GLU A 181 -12.51 -6.35 12.30
N PRO A 182 -12.82 -5.37 11.43
CA PRO A 182 -12.37 -3.99 11.60
C PRO A 182 -12.96 -3.34 12.87
N GLU A 183 -14.04 -3.89 13.43
CA GLU A 183 -14.65 -3.43 14.67
C GLU A 183 -13.68 -3.49 15.87
N LYS A 184 -12.71 -4.40 15.84
CA LYS A 184 -11.66 -4.47 16.86
C LYS A 184 -10.77 -3.23 16.87
N LEU A 185 -10.76 -2.45 15.79
CA LEU A 185 -10.02 -1.18 15.71
C LEU A 185 -10.81 0.02 16.26
N GLN A 186 -11.98 -0.19 16.90
CA GLN A 186 -12.76 0.90 17.49
C GLN A 186 -11.93 1.72 18.50
N PRO A 187 -11.12 1.12 19.40
CA PRO A 187 -10.27 1.88 20.32
C PRO A 187 -9.26 2.81 19.59
N PHE A 188 -8.67 2.33 18.50
CA PHE A 188 -7.81 3.17 17.66
C PHE A 188 -8.57 4.33 17.01
N VAL A 189 -9.75 4.06 16.44
CA VAL A 189 -10.59 5.09 15.83
C VAL A 189 -11.01 6.13 16.86
N ASP A 190 -11.31 5.72 18.10
CA ASP A 190 -11.68 6.64 19.19
C ASP A 190 -10.55 7.61 19.56
N LEU A 191 -9.29 7.21 19.37
CA LEU A 191 -8.14 8.09 19.57
C LEU A 191 -7.98 9.11 18.43
N ILE A 192 -8.16 8.71 17.19
CA ILE A 192 -7.89 9.55 16.01
C ILE A 192 -9.11 10.37 15.54
N LYS A 193 -10.32 10.05 16.00
CA LYS A 193 -11.55 10.76 15.58
C LYS A 193 -11.56 12.25 15.92
N ASP A 194 -10.80 12.64 16.93
CA ASP A 194 -10.70 14.04 17.40
C ASP A 194 -9.58 14.83 16.70
N PHE A 195 -8.83 14.20 15.79
CA PHE A 195 -7.87 14.90 14.96
C PHE A 195 -8.55 16.01 14.16
N SER A 196 -7.82 17.09 13.92
CA SER A 196 -8.35 18.25 13.23
C SER A 196 -7.42 18.71 12.11
N VAL A 197 -8.01 19.35 11.11
CA VAL A 197 -7.25 20.01 10.05
C VAL A 197 -7.13 21.48 10.40
N PRO A 198 -5.92 22.03 10.59
CA PRO A 198 -5.72 23.45 10.85
C PRO A 198 -6.26 24.35 9.73
N ASP A 199 -6.65 25.57 10.09
CA ASP A 199 -7.26 26.51 9.13
C ASP A 199 -6.35 26.87 7.98
N TYR A 200 -5.03 26.87 8.17
CA TYR A 200 -4.09 27.13 7.08
C TYR A 200 -4.14 26.04 6.01
N LEU A 201 -4.31 24.77 6.40
CA LEU A 201 -4.47 23.64 5.46
C LEU A 201 -5.82 23.69 4.74
N LYS A 202 -6.91 24.04 5.45
CA LYS A 202 -8.23 24.25 4.82
C LYS A 202 -8.17 25.36 3.77
N LYS A 203 -7.48 26.46 4.07
CA LYS A 203 -7.24 27.53 3.10
C LYS A 203 -6.39 27.07 1.91
N SER A 204 -5.35 26.28 2.17
CA SER A 204 -4.49 25.73 1.12
C SER A 204 -5.27 24.79 0.18
N ALA A 205 -6.09 23.89 0.73
CA ALA A 205 -6.98 23.02 -0.05
C ALA A 205 -7.89 23.85 -0.99
N LYS A 206 -8.56 24.86 -0.44
CA LYS A 206 -9.43 25.75 -1.22
C LYS A 206 -8.69 26.49 -2.33
N ASN A 207 -7.45 26.92 -2.09
CA ASN A 207 -6.66 27.66 -3.07
C ASN A 207 -6.26 26.78 -4.28
N ILE A 208 -6.06 25.47 -4.08
CA ILE A 208 -5.75 24.51 -5.13
C ILE A 208 -7.00 23.84 -5.72
N GLY A 209 -8.19 24.22 -5.26
CA GLY A 209 -9.46 23.66 -5.76
C GLY A 209 -9.81 22.29 -5.18
N GLU A 210 -9.11 21.85 -4.15
CA GLU A 210 -9.38 20.60 -3.44
C GLU A 210 -10.49 20.79 -2.38
N GLN A 211 -11.19 19.70 -2.11
CA GLN A 211 -12.12 19.63 -1.00
C GLN A 211 -11.37 19.53 0.33
N GLU A 212 -12.00 19.97 1.41
CA GLU A 212 -11.45 19.76 2.75
C GLU A 212 -11.28 18.24 2.99
N PRO A 213 -10.09 17.80 3.49
CA PRO A 213 -9.84 16.38 3.68
C PRO A 213 -10.81 15.76 4.67
N GLU A 214 -11.38 14.63 4.30
CA GLU A 214 -12.26 13.89 5.15
C GLU A 214 -11.46 13.03 6.14
N LEU A 215 -11.48 13.40 7.42
CA LEU A 215 -10.82 12.68 8.49
C LEU A 215 -11.56 11.38 8.84
N ILE A 216 -10.80 10.40 9.35
CA ILE A 216 -11.34 9.11 9.81
C ILE A 216 -12.02 9.33 11.17
N ARG A 217 -13.34 9.16 11.22
CA ARG A 217 -14.16 9.33 12.42
C ARG A 217 -14.86 8.06 12.86
N THR A 218 -14.91 7.05 11.99
CA THR A 218 -15.63 5.81 12.22
C THR A 218 -14.86 4.61 11.68
N VAL A 219 -15.11 3.41 12.23
CA VAL A 219 -14.50 2.16 11.75
C VAL A 219 -14.82 1.87 10.30
N PRO A 220 -16.06 2.02 9.79
CA PRO A 220 -16.34 1.84 8.36
C PRO A 220 -15.52 2.78 7.46
N LYS A 221 -15.31 4.05 7.89
CA LYS A 221 -14.47 4.99 7.14
C LYS A 221 -13.00 4.57 7.15
N LEU A 222 -12.49 4.10 8.30
CA LEU A 222 -11.14 3.54 8.41
C LEU A 222 -10.99 2.36 7.43
N ALA A 223 -11.86 1.35 7.54
CA ALA A 223 -11.81 0.16 6.69
C ALA A 223 -11.88 0.51 5.20
N GLY A 224 -12.78 1.42 4.80
CA GLY A 224 -12.88 1.90 3.43
C GLY A 224 -11.61 2.60 2.94
N SER A 225 -10.93 3.37 3.79
CA SER A 225 -9.67 4.04 3.45
C SER A 225 -8.50 3.06 3.33
N LEU A 226 -8.43 2.04 4.22
CA LEU A 226 -7.37 1.02 4.22
C LEU A 226 -7.49 0.05 3.03
N LEU A 227 -8.73 -0.22 2.60
CA LEU A 227 -9.05 -1.19 1.54
C LEU A 227 -9.39 -0.51 0.20
N ASP A 228 -9.10 0.78 0.03
CA ASP A 228 -9.30 1.50 -1.22
C ASP A 228 -8.64 0.74 -2.39
N PRO A 229 -9.40 0.36 -3.43
CA PRO A 229 -8.85 -0.32 -4.60
C PRO A 229 -7.84 0.52 -5.38
N ASN A 230 -7.90 1.84 -5.27
CA ASN A 230 -7.07 2.79 -6.02
C ASN A 230 -5.85 3.29 -5.23
N TRP A 231 -5.47 2.62 -4.16
CA TRP A 231 -4.42 3.05 -3.24
C TRP A 231 -3.08 3.42 -3.94
N ARG A 232 -2.76 2.78 -5.09
CA ARG A 232 -1.51 3.07 -5.83
C ARG A 232 -1.48 4.42 -6.52
N LEU A 233 -2.62 5.05 -6.77
CA LEU A 233 -2.67 6.32 -7.50
C LEU A 233 -1.91 7.43 -6.76
N TRP A 234 -2.05 7.51 -5.44
CA TRP A 234 -1.43 8.56 -4.65
C TRP A 234 0.10 8.48 -4.62
N PRO A 235 0.74 7.34 -4.27
CA PRO A 235 2.19 7.22 -4.33
C PRO A 235 2.75 7.49 -5.73
N MET A 236 2.10 6.96 -6.77
CA MET A 236 2.61 7.08 -8.14
C MET A 236 2.41 8.44 -8.79
N GLN A 237 1.39 9.20 -8.37
CA GLN A 237 1.04 10.47 -9.01
C GLN A 237 1.47 11.69 -8.18
N PHE A 238 1.53 11.55 -6.87
CA PHE A 238 1.67 12.68 -5.96
C PHE A 238 2.83 12.56 -4.97
N ASP A 239 3.63 11.51 -5.06
CA ASP A 239 4.80 11.26 -4.20
C ASP A 239 4.46 11.33 -2.69
N VAL A 240 3.26 10.86 -2.30
CA VAL A 240 2.80 10.80 -0.91
C VAL A 240 2.21 9.43 -0.56
N PRO A 241 2.46 8.89 0.64
CA PRO A 241 1.87 7.65 1.07
C PRO A 241 0.37 7.79 1.33
N VAL A 242 -0.38 6.71 1.07
CA VAL A 242 -1.82 6.64 1.35
C VAL A 242 -2.12 6.15 2.76
N ALA A 243 -3.39 6.27 3.16
CA ALA A 243 -3.85 5.89 4.50
C ALA A 243 -3.48 4.45 4.88
N SER A 244 -3.54 3.49 3.96
CA SER A 244 -3.16 2.09 4.22
C SER A 244 -1.65 1.92 4.46
N GLN A 245 -0.80 2.65 3.76
CA GLN A 245 0.65 2.63 3.97
C GLN A 245 1.04 3.28 5.30
N ILE A 246 0.41 4.42 5.63
CA ILE A 246 0.58 5.08 6.93
C ILE A 246 0.12 4.16 8.06
N PHE A 247 -1.03 3.51 7.91
CA PHE A 247 -1.53 2.53 8.87
C PHE A 247 -0.55 1.37 9.04
N GLY A 248 -0.04 0.81 7.95
CA GLY A 248 0.95 -0.24 7.98
C GLY A 248 2.24 0.17 8.70
N GLN A 249 2.70 1.40 8.51
CA GLN A 249 3.84 1.96 9.24
C GLN A 249 3.55 2.01 10.75
N VAL A 250 2.40 2.59 11.14
CA VAL A 250 2.03 2.69 12.56
C VAL A 250 1.91 1.31 13.21
N VAL A 251 1.30 0.32 12.52
CA VAL A 251 1.22 -1.07 13.00
C VAL A 251 2.60 -1.69 13.14
N SER A 252 3.47 -1.54 12.13
CA SER A 252 4.84 -2.04 12.16
C SER A 252 5.66 -1.41 13.30
N ASP A 253 5.54 -0.10 13.51
CA ASP A 253 6.26 0.63 14.57
C ASP A 253 5.82 0.20 15.99
N THR A 254 4.64 -0.42 16.13
CA THR A 254 4.19 -1.00 17.41
C THR A 254 4.75 -2.39 17.70
N GLY A 255 5.47 -2.99 16.75
CA GLY A 255 6.04 -4.34 16.88
C GLY A 255 5.10 -5.47 16.49
N ILE A 256 3.93 -5.16 15.90
CA ILE A 256 2.99 -6.17 15.38
C ILE A 256 3.54 -6.74 14.07
N GLU A 257 3.41 -8.06 13.89
CA GLU A 257 4.11 -8.82 12.85
C GLU A 257 3.39 -8.84 11.51
N GLY A 258 2.10 -8.47 11.45
CA GLY A 258 1.40 -8.46 10.16
C GLY A 258 0.00 -7.89 10.18
N ILE A 259 -0.56 -7.78 8.98
CA ILE A 259 -1.93 -7.33 8.71
C ILE A 259 -2.60 -8.34 7.78
N LEU A 260 -3.68 -8.96 8.24
CA LEU A 260 -4.57 -9.80 7.45
C LEU A 260 -5.66 -8.94 6.83
N TYR A 261 -5.88 -9.07 5.52
CA TYR A 261 -6.83 -8.24 4.79
C TYR A 261 -7.45 -8.95 3.59
N PRO A 262 -8.66 -8.55 3.13
CA PRO A 262 -9.26 -9.10 1.92
C PRO A 262 -8.57 -8.55 0.66
N SER A 263 -8.28 -9.43 -0.31
CA SER A 263 -7.88 -9.03 -1.66
C SER A 263 -8.97 -8.18 -2.32
N LYS A 264 -8.55 -7.10 -2.96
CA LYS A 264 -9.48 -6.28 -3.76
C LYS A 264 -10.00 -6.98 -5.01
N PHE A 265 -9.29 -7.99 -5.51
CA PHE A 265 -9.62 -8.71 -6.74
C PHE A 265 -10.53 -9.92 -6.49
N THR A 266 -10.21 -10.71 -5.47
CA THR A 266 -10.87 -12.00 -5.21
C THR A 266 -11.71 -12.00 -3.94
N GLY A 267 -11.53 -11.03 -3.06
CA GLY A 267 -12.12 -11.01 -1.73
C GLY A 267 -11.53 -12.05 -0.77
N LYS A 268 -10.59 -12.91 -1.22
CA LYS A 268 -9.91 -13.89 -0.38
C LYS A 268 -8.81 -13.23 0.47
N ASP A 269 -8.26 -14.00 1.41
CA ASP A 269 -7.31 -13.48 2.36
C ASP A 269 -5.94 -13.21 1.76
N CYS A 270 -5.39 -12.06 2.13
CA CYS A 270 -4.03 -11.64 1.91
C CYS A 270 -3.40 -11.26 3.26
N LEU A 271 -2.09 -11.41 3.35
CA LEU A 271 -1.31 -11.11 4.54
C LEU A 271 -0.10 -10.25 4.16
N ALA A 272 0.01 -9.08 4.78
CA ALA A 272 1.22 -8.29 4.78
C ALA A 272 1.99 -8.60 6.07
N ILE A 273 3.23 -9.04 5.96
CA ILE A 273 4.06 -9.47 7.08
C ILE A 273 5.22 -8.50 7.21
N PHE A 274 5.56 -8.15 8.44
CA PHE A 274 6.66 -7.26 8.81
C PHE A 274 7.78 -8.06 9.47
N PRO A 275 8.70 -8.68 8.72
CA PRO A 275 9.71 -9.57 9.28
C PRO A 275 10.67 -8.89 10.27
N GLN A 276 10.80 -7.56 10.17
CA GLN A 276 11.58 -6.76 11.11
C GLN A 276 11.05 -6.82 12.56
N ASN A 277 9.81 -7.26 12.74
CA ASN A 277 9.15 -7.38 14.05
C ASN A 277 9.18 -8.82 14.61
N PHE A 278 9.79 -9.76 13.88
CA PHE A 278 9.98 -11.10 14.41
C PHE A 278 10.94 -11.06 15.61
N ASP A 279 10.51 -11.68 16.70
CA ASP A 279 11.27 -11.82 17.93
C ASP A 279 11.54 -13.31 18.20
N GLU A 280 12.74 -13.64 18.68
CA GLU A 280 13.10 -15.00 19.05
C GLU A 280 12.16 -15.58 20.13
N ALA A 281 11.66 -14.72 21.03
CA ALA A 281 10.73 -15.13 22.09
C ALA A 281 9.33 -15.45 21.56
N SER A 282 8.89 -14.84 20.46
CA SER A 282 7.57 -15.09 19.84
C SER A 282 7.52 -16.43 19.11
N GLY A 283 8.65 -16.90 18.61
CA GLY A 283 8.75 -18.11 17.82
C GLY A 283 8.09 -18.00 16.43
N SER A 284 7.82 -16.79 15.97
CA SER A 284 7.21 -16.51 14.67
C SER A 284 8.12 -16.93 13.53
N PHE A 285 7.52 -17.52 12.50
CA PHE A 285 8.26 -17.99 11.33
C PHE A 285 7.40 -18.11 10.09
N ILE A 286 8.07 -18.16 8.94
CA ILE A 286 7.52 -18.55 7.63
C ILE A 286 8.49 -19.53 7.00
N GLN A 287 8.01 -20.62 6.42
CA GLN A 287 8.85 -21.62 5.76
C GLN A 287 8.29 -22.05 4.41
N LEU A 288 9.16 -22.53 3.55
CA LEU A 288 8.78 -23.15 2.28
C LEU A 288 8.16 -24.53 2.52
N ASP A 289 7.10 -24.87 1.78
CA ASP A 289 6.36 -26.14 1.96
C ASP A 289 6.90 -27.27 1.11
N ASP A 290 7.41 -26.99 -0.08
CA ASP A 290 7.79 -28.00 -1.07
C ASP A 290 9.29 -28.31 -1.03
N ASP A 291 9.71 -29.38 -1.73
CA ASP A 291 11.11 -29.70 -1.98
C ASP A 291 11.81 -28.50 -2.64
N VAL A 292 12.69 -27.91 -1.91
CA VAL A 292 13.32 -26.64 -2.26
C VAL A 292 14.54 -26.91 -3.15
N PRO A 293 14.70 -26.22 -4.29
CA PRO A 293 15.93 -26.25 -5.05
C PRO A 293 17.16 -25.97 -4.17
N THR A 294 18.25 -26.68 -4.39
CA THR A 294 19.48 -26.56 -3.59
C THR A 294 20.10 -25.16 -3.62
N GLU A 295 19.75 -24.38 -4.63
CA GLU A 295 20.18 -23.00 -4.83
C GLU A 295 19.51 -22.01 -3.85
N ILE A 296 18.37 -22.39 -3.26
CA ILE A 296 17.69 -21.55 -2.27
C ILE A 296 18.37 -21.75 -0.93
N LYS A 297 19.05 -20.71 -0.45
CA LYS A 297 19.84 -20.77 0.78
C LYS A 297 19.00 -20.66 2.05
N ILE A 298 17.87 -19.95 1.99
CA ILE A 298 17.02 -19.67 3.12
C ILE A 298 15.65 -20.30 2.87
N CYS A 299 15.35 -21.39 3.58
CA CYS A 299 14.09 -22.12 3.47
C CYS A 299 13.09 -21.74 4.57
N ARG A 300 13.56 -21.03 5.60
CA ARG A 300 12.78 -20.56 6.74
C ARG A 300 13.19 -19.15 7.12
N LEU A 301 12.20 -18.28 7.26
CA LEU A 301 12.34 -16.92 7.75
C LEU A 301 11.83 -16.84 9.18
N ASP A 302 12.67 -16.42 10.10
CA ASP A 302 12.40 -16.14 11.51
C ASP A 302 13.28 -14.96 11.97
N ALA A 303 13.26 -14.61 13.24
CA ALA A 303 14.02 -13.48 13.77
C ALA A 303 15.53 -13.57 13.44
N LYS A 304 16.10 -14.81 13.55
CA LYS A 304 17.52 -15.04 13.29
C LYS A 304 17.86 -14.88 11.81
N THR A 305 17.15 -15.58 10.94
CA THR A 305 17.40 -15.56 9.49
C THR A 305 17.08 -14.20 8.89
N TRP A 306 16.09 -13.46 9.43
CA TRP A 306 15.82 -12.07 9.00
C TRP A 306 17.04 -11.17 9.24
N SER A 307 17.75 -11.32 10.34
CA SER A 307 18.96 -10.55 10.63
C SER A 307 20.09 -10.80 9.63
N GLU A 308 20.13 -11.99 9.01
CA GLU A 308 21.10 -12.37 7.97
C GLU A 308 20.74 -11.76 6.61
N ILE A 309 19.45 -11.76 6.25
CA ILE A 309 18.96 -11.18 4.99
C ILE A 309 19.14 -9.66 4.95
N LYS A 310 18.97 -8.99 6.09
CA LYS A 310 18.95 -7.52 6.19
C LYS A 310 20.33 -6.86 6.05
N ARG A 311 21.41 -7.63 5.99
CA ARG A 311 22.75 -7.09 5.73
C ARG A 311 22.94 -6.99 4.21
N PRO A 312 22.77 -5.81 3.58
CA PRO A 312 23.34 -5.63 2.24
C PRO A 312 24.84 -5.85 2.39
N GLU A 313 25.39 -6.64 1.50
CA GLU A 313 26.85 -6.75 1.37
C GLU A 313 27.38 -5.31 1.23
N GLN A 314 28.21 -4.91 2.19
CA GLN A 314 28.93 -3.64 2.19
C GLN A 314 29.96 -3.62 1.08
#